data_a5460a242c1e6bb1ecd2d02aa0239a7e
#
_entry.id   a5460a242c1e6bb1ecd2d02aa0239a7e
#
_cell.length_a   1.000
_cell.length_b   1.000
_cell.length_c   1.000
_cell.angle_alpha   90.00
_cell.angle_beta   90.00
_cell.angle_gamma   90.00
#
_symmetry.space_group_name_H-M   'P 1'
#
loop_
_entity.id
_entity.type
_entity.pdbx_description
1 polymer ?
#
loop_
_entity_poly.entity_id
_entity_poly.type
_entity_poly.pdbx_seq_one_letter_code
_entity_poly.pdbx_strand_id
1 'polypeptide(L)'
;IQTSNRNIQRYRMDPATIYECCEWGYRAGFRTFVLQGGEDPYFTDERITELVSTIRQRYPDCAITLSIGEKSRESYQKYFDAGANRYLLRHETACPGHYQKLHPPGQSFDNRMRCLRYLKEIGYQTGCGMMVGSPYQTSEELADDLIFIREFQPQMVGIGPFIPHHDTRFRDFPAGTVEDTLF
;
A
#
# COMPACT_ATOMS: atom_id res chain seq x y z
N ILE A 1 -8.08 7.35 0.39
CA ILE A 1 -9.04 8.49 0.29
C ILE A 1 -8.26 9.71 -0.11
N GLN A 2 -8.68 10.35 -1.22
CA GLN A 2 -7.99 11.50 -1.79
C GLN A 2 -7.95 12.68 -0.82
N THR A 3 -6.84 13.42 -0.84
CA THR A 3 -6.62 14.61 0.00
C THR A 3 -7.69 15.69 -0.19
N SER A 4 -8.31 15.75 -1.38
CA SER A 4 -9.39 16.66 -1.72
C SER A 4 -10.73 16.33 -1.05
N ASN A 5 -10.94 15.10 -0.58
CA ASN A 5 -12.15 14.75 0.15
C ASN A 5 -12.11 15.33 1.57
N ARG A 6 -12.91 16.34 1.83
CA ARG A 6 -13.00 17.05 3.12
C ARG A 6 -14.08 16.50 4.06
N ASN A 7 -14.88 15.53 3.58
CA ASN A 7 -16.00 14.98 4.35
C ASN A 7 -15.57 13.89 5.34
N ILE A 8 -14.29 13.57 5.39
CA ILE A 8 -13.75 12.51 6.24
C ILE A 8 -12.87 13.11 7.31
N GLN A 9 -13.19 12.79 8.56
CA GLN A 9 -12.32 13.11 9.68
C GLN A 9 -11.01 12.32 9.54
N ARG A 10 -9.89 13.06 9.44
CA ARG A 10 -8.56 12.45 9.36
C ARG A 10 -8.04 12.24 10.77
N TYR A 11 -7.56 11.02 10.99
CA TYR A 11 -6.92 10.65 12.24
C TYR A 11 -5.42 10.48 12.03
N ARG A 12 -4.63 11.10 12.90
CA ARG A 12 -3.18 10.90 12.98
C ARG A 12 -2.86 10.27 14.31
N MET A 13 -2.54 8.98 14.28
CA MET A 13 -2.15 8.26 15.49
C MET A 13 -0.82 8.79 15.99
N ASP A 14 -0.75 9.12 17.26
CA ASP A 14 0.51 9.56 17.86
C ASP A 14 1.46 8.37 18.10
N PRO A 15 2.78 8.61 18.18
CA PRO A 15 3.76 7.54 18.34
C PRO A 15 3.55 6.67 19.60
N ALA A 16 3.11 7.26 20.71
CA ALA A 16 2.88 6.50 21.95
C ALA A 16 1.78 5.47 21.74
N THR A 17 0.66 5.86 21.15
CA THR A 17 -0.43 4.94 20.81
C THR A 17 0.04 3.84 19.83
N ILE A 18 0.87 4.17 18.84
CA ILE A 18 1.42 3.17 17.92
C ILE A 18 2.26 2.14 18.67
N TYR A 19 3.12 2.59 19.59
CA TYR A 19 3.95 1.68 20.39
C TYR A 19 3.12 0.80 21.34
N GLU A 20 2.06 1.34 21.93
CA GLU A 20 1.11 0.54 22.72
C GLU A 20 0.44 -0.54 21.87
N CYS A 21 -0.02 -0.21 20.68
CA CYS A 21 -0.60 -1.19 19.74
C CYS A 21 0.42 -2.29 19.37
N CYS A 22 1.68 -1.94 19.15
CA CYS A 22 2.74 -2.92 18.89
C CYS A 22 2.96 -3.85 20.10
N GLU A 23 3.00 -3.30 21.31
CA GLU A 23 3.16 -4.07 22.54
C GLU A 23 2.00 -5.07 22.74
N TRP A 24 0.76 -4.61 22.55
CA TRP A 24 -0.42 -5.48 22.64
C TRP A 24 -0.38 -6.59 21.59
N GLY A 25 -0.05 -6.24 20.36
CA GLY A 25 0.08 -7.21 19.27
C GLY A 25 1.17 -8.24 19.55
N TYR A 26 2.31 -7.80 20.05
CA TYR A 26 3.43 -8.69 20.40
C TYR A 26 3.05 -9.68 21.52
N ARG A 27 2.41 -9.20 22.58
CA ARG A 27 1.90 -10.04 23.68
C ARG A 27 0.83 -11.03 23.21
N ALA A 28 0.01 -10.64 22.23
CA ALA A 28 -0.98 -11.52 21.62
C ALA A 28 -0.38 -12.56 20.65
N GLY A 29 0.95 -12.54 20.44
CA GLY A 29 1.66 -13.50 19.60
C GLY A 29 1.90 -13.06 18.16
N PHE A 30 1.49 -11.84 17.76
CA PHE A 30 1.79 -11.32 16.42
C PHE A 30 3.27 -11.01 16.25
N ARG A 31 3.79 -11.30 15.06
CA ARG A 31 5.20 -11.06 14.69
C ARG A 31 5.34 -10.24 13.41
N THR A 32 4.28 -9.51 13.05
CA THR A 32 4.27 -8.57 11.93
C THR A 32 3.46 -7.34 12.34
N PHE A 33 4.06 -6.18 12.19
CA PHE A 33 3.40 -4.89 12.35
C PHE A 33 3.21 -4.24 10.99
N VAL A 34 2.00 -3.79 10.69
CA VAL A 34 1.69 -3.08 9.44
C VAL A 34 1.34 -1.65 9.78
N LEU A 35 2.20 -0.72 9.38
CA LEU A 35 1.97 0.71 9.49
C LEU A 35 1.35 1.19 8.17
N GLN A 36 0.04 1.42 8.21
CA GLN A 36 -0.71 1.85 7.04
C GLN A 36 -1.20 3.28 7.19
N GLY A 37 -1.05 4.06 6.14
CA GLY A 37 -1.54 5.43 6.07
C GLY A 37 -1.70 5.91 4.65
N GLY A 38 -2.28 7.10 4.49
CA GLY A 38 -2.26 7.81 3.23
C GLY A 38 -0.93 8.54 3.01
N GLU A 39 -0.81 9.20 1.86
CA GLU A 39 0.30 10.11 1.56
C GLU A 39 0.10 11.43 2.32
N ASP A 40 0.33 11.40 3.62
CA ASP A 40 0.16 12.55 4.51
C ASP A 40 1.53 13.21 4.76
N PRO A 41 1.73 14.49 4.37
CA PRO A 41 3.00 15.19 4.55
C PRO A 41 3.37 15.43 6.02
N TYR A 42 2.46 15.22 6.95
CA TYR A 42 2.77 15.23 8.38
C TYR A 42 3.79 14.14 8.76
N PHE A 43 3.70 12.98 8.13
CA PHE A 43 4.64 11.88 8.34
C PHE A 43 5.87 12.07 7.44
N THR A 44 6.77 12.95 7.90
CA THR A 44 8.06 13.18 7.23
C THR A 44 8.96 11.95 7.29
N ASP A 45 10.03 11.94 6.49
CA ASP A 45 11.00 10.84 6.50
C ASP A 45 11.58 10.62 7.90
N GLU A 46 11.90 11.70 8.62
CA GLU A 46 12.47 11.65 9.96
C GLU A 46 11.51 10.96 10.95
N ARG A 47 10.22 11.34 10.92
CA ARG A 47 9.22 10.74 11.80
C ARG A 47 9.00 9.26 11.52
N ILE A 48 8.93 8.89 10.25
CA ILE A 48 8.80 7.47 9.86
C ILE A 48 10.04 6.69 10.27
N THR A 49 11.22 7.23 10.03
CA THR A 49 12.50 6.59 10.38
C THR A 49 12.61 6.39 11.89
N GLU A 50 12.28 7.39 12.70
CA GLU A 50 12.28 7.32 14.17
C GLU A 50 11.29 6.25 14.66
N LEU A 51 10.06 6.26 14.12
CA LEU A 51 9.02 5.28 14.46
C LEU A 51 9.47 3.85 14.16
N VAL A 52 9.97 3.62 12.95
CA VAL A 52 10.44 2.30 12.49
C VAL A 52 11.63 1.82 13.33
N SER A 53 12.62 2.67 13.58
CA SER A 53 13.81 2.30 14.36
C SER A 53 13.45 1.95 15.81
N THR A 54 12.52 2.70 16.42
CA THR A 54 12.05 2.42 17.78
C THR A 54 11.30 1.08 17.84
N ILE A 55 10.43 0.78 16.87
CA ILE A 55 9.74 -0.50 16.80
C ILE A 55 10.75 -1.64 16.59
N ARG A 56 11.73 -1.46 15.69
CA ARG A 56 12.77 -2.46 15.42
C ARG A 56 13.61 -2.78 16.67
N GLN A 57 13.97 -1.76 17.44
CA GLN A 57 14.73 -1.94 18.68
C GLN A 57 13.93 -2.71 19.74
N ARG A 58 12.64 -2.43 19.87
CA ARG A 58 11.76 -3.09 20.85
C ARG A 58 11.41 -4.53 20.46
N TYR A 59 11.26 -4.79 19.17
CA TYR A 59 10.76 -6.06 18.62
C TYR A 59 11.65 -6.53 17.47
N PRO A 60 12.89 -6.98 17.75
CA PRO A 60 13.86 -7.34 16.72
C PRO A 60 13.45 -8.57 15.89
N ASP A 61 12.60 -9.43 16.44
CA ASP A 61 12.06 -10.64 15.80
C ASP A 61 10.79 -10.39 14.95
N CYS A 62 10.26 -9.16 14.94
CA CYS A 62 9.07 -8.83 14.18
C CYS A 62 9.39 -8.30 12.79
N ALA A 63 8.51 -8.61 11.83
CA ALA A 63 8.50 -7.93 10.54
C ALA A 63 7.80 -6.57 10.66
N ILE A 64 8.36 -5.53 10.03
CA ILE A 64 7.76 -4.20 9.95
C ILE A 64 7.41 -3.93 8.49
N THR A 65 6.12 -3.81 8.22
CA THR A 65 5.56 -3.51 6.89
C THR A 65 5.11 -2.06 6.85
N LEU A 66 5.59 -1.30 5.86
CA LEU A 66 5.04 0.02 5.55
C LEU A 66 4.06 -0.07 4.38
N SER A 67 2.97 0.69 4.46
CA SER A 67 1.98 0.88 3.40
C SER A 67 1.52 2.33 3.43
N ILE A 68 2.42 3.24 3.02
CA ILE A 68 2.26 4.70 3.15
C ILE A 68 2.40 5.44 1.80
N GLY A 69 2.10 4.75 0.71
CA GLY A 69 2.05 5.32 -0.63
C GLY A 69 3.40 5.44 -1.34
N GLU A 70 3.45 6.30 -2.34
CA GLU A 70 4.64 6.54 -3.15
C GLU A 70 5.63 7.45 -2.43
N LYS A 71 6.92 7.10 -2.49
CA LYS A 71 8.02 7.87 -1.91
C LYS A 71 9.20 7.93 -2.89
N SER A 72 10.18 8.78 -2.58
CA SER A 72 11.43 8.77 -3.32
C SER A 72 12.25 7.50 -3.01
N ARG A 73 13.20 7.16 -3.88
CA ARG A 73 14.12 6.04 -3.64
C ARG A 73 14.92 6.23 -2.34
N GLU A 74 15.31 7.46 -2.07
CA GLU A 74 16.06 7.85 -0.87
C GLU A 74 15.22 7.67 0.40
N SER A 75 13.93 8.03 0.36
CA SER A 75 13.00 7.80 1.48
C SER A 75 12.83 6.32 1.75
N TYR A 76 12.61 5.50 0.70
CA TYR A 76 12.52 4.05 0.85
C TYR A 76 13.80 3.47 1.47
N GLN A 77 14.98 3.93 1.03
CA GLN A 77 16.26 3.46 1.58
C GLN A 77 16.37 3.80 3.06
N LYS A 78 16.05 5.04 3.46
CA LYS A 78 16.06 5.46 4.88
C LYS A 78 15.18 4.57 5.76
N TYR A 79 13.97 4.24 5.29
CA TYR A 79 13.06 3.41 6.06
C TYR A 79 13.54 1.96 6.14
N PHE A 80 14.15 1.44 5.08
CA PHE A 80 14.76 0.11 5.06
C PHE A 80 15.93 0.02 6.05
N ASP A 81 16.82 1.00 6.03
CA ASP A 81 17.97 1.09 6.92
C ASP A 81 17.53 1.24 8.39
N ALA A 82 16.40 1.90 8.65
CA ALA A 82 15.78 2.00 9.97
C ALA A 82 15.17 0.68 10.46
N GLY A 83 14.96 -0.30 9.57
CA GLY A 83 14.49 -1.63 9.93
C GLY A 83 13.14 -2.04 9.36
N ALA A 84 12.49 -1.23 8.51
CA ALA A 84 11.33 -1.67 7.75
C ALA A 84 11.79 -2.68 6.69
N ASN A 85 11.33 -3.93 6.78
CA ASN A 85 11.78 -4.99 5.88
C ASN A 85 10.70 -5.41 4.87
N ARG A 86 9.48 -4.88 4.98
CA ARG A 86 8.38 -5.12 4.06
C ARG A 86 7.74 -3.81 3.62
N TYR A 87 7.29 -3.76 2.38
CA TYR A 87 6.53 -2.62 1.87
C TYR A 87 5.38 -3.11 0.99
N LEU A 88 4.16 -2.63 1.26
CA LEU A 88 2.99 -2.91 0.43
C LEU A 88 2.64 -1.66 -0.38
N LEU A 89 2.74 -1.76 -1.69
CA LEU A 89 2.32 -0.73 -2.64
C LEU A 89 1.51 -1.38 -3.75
N ARG A 90 0.20 -1.25 -3.72
CA ARG A 90 -0.66 -1.82 -4.76
C ARG A 90 -0.32 -1.20 -6.11
N HIS A 91 -0.15 -2.02 -7.14
CA HIS A 91 0.02 -1.53 -8.52
C HIS A 91 -1.30 -1.00 -9.09
N GLU A 92 -2.43 -1.46 -8.53
CA GLU A 92 -3.83 -1.14 -8.85
C GLU A 92 -4.26 -1.69 -10.21
N THR A 93 -3.47 -1.55 -11.24
CA THR A 93 -3.59 -2.19 -12.56
C THR A 93 -2.25 -2.12 -13.30
N ALA A 94 -1.96 -3.11 -14.13
CA ALA A 94 -0.79 -3.14 -15.01
C ALA A 94 -1.01 -2.37 -16.33
N CYS A 95 -2.24 -1.91 -16.59
CA CYS A 95 -2.62 -1.22 -17.81
C CYS A 95 -2.61 0.31 -17.63
N PRO A 96 -1.71 1.06 -18.33
CA PRO A 96 -1.62 2.53 -18.19
C PRO A 96 -2.95 3.25 -18.46
N GLY A 97 -3.70 2.81 -19.47
CA GLY A 97 -5.00 3.40 -19.83
C GLY A 97 -6.07 3.19 -18.75
N HIS A 98 -6.09 2.04 -18.11
CA HIS A 98 -6.98 1.75 -16.98
C HIS A 98 -6.55 2.53 -15.73
N TYR A 99 -5.24 2.61 -15.45
CA TYR A 99 -4.70 3.39 -14.34
C TYR A 99 -5.16 4.85 -14.39
N GLN A 100 -5.11 5.48 -15.57
CA GLN A 100 -5.59 6.85 -15.77
C GLN A 100 -7.09 7.02 -15.49
N LYS A 101 -7.89 6.00 -15.79
CA LYS A 101 -9.33 6.02 -15.47
C LYS A 101 -9.59 5.89 -13.97
N LEU A 102 -8.75 5.14 -13.24
CA LEU A 102 -8.91 4.92 -11.80
C LEU A 102 -8.38 6.07 -10.94
N HIS A 103 -7.36 6.78 -11.39
CA HIS A 103 -6.63 7.75 -10.58
C HIS A 103 -6.91 9.20 -11.01
N PRO A 104 -6.75 10.17 -10.09
CA PRO A 104 -6.87 11.57 -10.44
C PRO A 104 -5.71 12.03 -11.35
N PRO A 105 -5.92 13.11 -12.12
CA PRO A 105 -4.83 13.76 -12.84
C PRO A 105 -3.66 14.09 -11.91
N GLY A 106 -2.44 13.76 -12.32
CA GLY A 106 -1.23 13.97 -11.54
C GLY A 106 -0.66 12.71 -10.86
N GLN A 107 -1.42 11.63 -10.73
CA GLN A 107 -0.87 10.32 -10.40
C GLN A 107 -0.39 9.62 -11.67
N SER A 108 0.87 9.19 -11.67
CA SER A 108 1.53 8.59 -12.83
C SER A 108 1.68 7.08 -12.67
N PHE A 109 1.21 6.34 -13.65
CA PHE A 109 1.44 4.90 -13.78
C PHE A 109 2.95 4.58 -13.75
N ASP A 110 3.73 5.30 -14.53
CA ASP A 110 5.18 5.08 -14.60
C ASP A 110 5.87 5.32 -13.25
N ASN A 111 5.40 6.31 -12.48
CA ASN A 111 5.91 6.56 -11.14
C ASN A 111 5.56 5.40 -10.20
N ARG A 112 4.33 4.88 -10.26
CA ARG A 112 3.89 3.72 -9.47
C ARG A 112 4.78 2.50 -9.76
N MET A 113 5.00 2.18 -11.02
CA MET A 113 5.84 1.06 -11.43
C MET A 113 7.32 1.27 -11.07
N ARG A 114 7.81 2.50 -11.15
CA ARG A 114 9.16 2.87 -10.71
C ARG A 114 9.33 2.70 -9.20
N CYS A 115 8.37 3.12 -8.40
CA CYS A 115 8.37 2.91 -6.96
C CYS A 115 8.44 1.42 -6.59
N LEU A 116 7.64 0.57 -7.25
CA LEU A 116 7.68 -0.87 -7.04
C LEU A 116 9.05 -1.48 -7.37
N ARG A 117 9.69 -1.03 -8.46
CA ARG A 117 11.07 -1.46 -8.80
C ARG A 117 12.06 -1.02 -7.74
N TYR A 118 12.01 0.23 -7.26
CA TYR A 118 12.89 0.73 -6.20
C TYR A 118 12.77 -0.11 -4.93
N LEU A 119 11.56 -0.44 -4.50
CA LEU A 119 11.35 -1.27 -3.32
C LEU A 119 12.03 -2.64 -3.46
N LYS A 120 11.91 -3.25 -4.63
CA LYS A 120 12.54 -4.55 -4.91
C LYS A 120 14.06 -4.46 -4.99
N GLU A 121 14.61 -3.44 -5.65
CA GLU A 121 16.05 -3.19 -5.76
C GLU A 121 16.72 -2.91 -4.40
N ILE A 122 16.02 -2.23 -3.49
CA ILE A 122 16.51 -1.95 -2.14
C ILE A 122 16.54 -3.23 -1.29
N GLY A 123 15.69 -4.22 -1.60
CA GLY A 123 15.66 -5.50 -0.90
C GLY A 123 14.45 -5.71 0.01
N TYR A 124 13.40 -4.89 -0.11
CA TYR A 124 12.16 -5.14 0.61
C TYR A 124 11.51 -6.46 0.18
N GLN A 125 10.88 -7.15 1.12
CA GLN A 125 9.81 -8.05 0.79
C GLN A 125 8.64 -7.22 0.26
N THR A 126 8.54 -7.13 -1.06
CA THR A 126 7.64 -6.19 -1.72
C THR A 126 6.27 -6.82 -1.93
N GLY A 127 5.23 -6.08 -1.55
CA GLY A 127 3.84 -6.42 -1.81
C GLY A 127 3.26 -5.55 -2.92
N CYS A 128 2.46 -6.15 -3.78
CA CYS A 128 1.64 -5.46 -4.76
C CYS A 128 0.16 -5.88 -4.64
N GLY A 129 -0.68 -5.48 -5.56
CA GLY A 129 -2.09 -5.90 -5.56
C GLY A 129 -2.97 -5.03 -6.43
N MET A 130 -4.21 -5.47 -6.57
CA MET A 130 -5.23 -4.85 -7.41
C MET A 130 -6.61 -5.06 -6.82
N MET A 131 -7.62 -4.45 -7.43
CA MET A 131 -9.03 -4.74 -7.17
C MET A 131 -9.63 -5.47 -8.36
N VAL A 132 -10.44 -6.50 -8.10
CA VAL A 132 -11.19 -7.22 -9.12
C VAL A 132 -12.56 -6.57 -9.29
N GLY A 133 -13.00 -6.40 -10.54
CA GLY A 133 -14.23 -5.69 -10.86
C GLY A 133 -14.16 -4.19 -10.63
N SER A 134 -12.97 -3.60 -10.68
CA SER A 134 -12.81 -2.15 -10.59
C SER A 134 -13.44 -1.44 -11.80
N PRO A 135 -13.85 -0.16 -11.67
CA PRO A 135 -14.48 0.57 -12.75
C PRO A 135 -13.69 0.49 -14.06
N TYR A 136 -14.37 0.16 -15.15
CA TYR A 136 -13.83 0.02 -16.51
C TYR A 136 -12.84 -1.15 -16.72
N GLN A 137 -12.65 -2.02 -15.75
CA GLN A 137 -11.78 -3.19 -15.89
C GLN A 137 -12.35 -4.17 -16.90
N THR A 138 -11.52 -4.63 -17.83
CA THR A 138 -11.83 -5.71 -18.77
C THR A 138 -11.14 -7.02 -18.34
N SER A 139 -11.54 -8.13 -18.95
CA SER A 139 -10.90 -9.43 -18.70
C SER A 139 -9.43 -9.43 -19.15
N GLU A 140 -9.13 -8.71 -20.23
CA GLU A 140 -7.75 -8.56 -20.72
C GLU A 140 -6.88 -7.78 -19.74
N GLU A 141 -7.41 -6.67 -19.19
CA GLU A 141 -6.70 -5.88 -18.17
C GLU A 141 -6.48 -6.69 -16.88
N LEU A 142 -7.44 -7.53 -16.50
CA LEU A 142 -7.28 -8.45 -15.37
C LEU A 142 -6.20 -9.52 -15.65
N ALA A 143 -6.15 -10.06 -16.88
CA ALA A 143 -5.11 -10.99 -17.28
C ALA A 143 -3.72 -10.34 -17.27
N ASP A 144 -3.62 -9.09 -17.74
CA ASP A 144 -2.37 -8.32 -17.67
C ASP A 144 -1.90 -8.09 -16.24
N ASP A 145 -2.82 -7.84 -15.30
CA ASP A 145 -2.52 -7.73 -13.86
C ASP A 145 -1.94 -9.04 -13.31
N LEU A 146 -2.50 -10.18 -13.68
CA LEU A 146 -1.99 -11.50 -13.27
C LEU A 146 -0.62 -11.80 -13.90
N ILE A 147 -0.42 -11.42 -15.17
CA ILE A 147 0.88 -11.52 -15.85
C ILE A 147 1.92 -10.67 -15.14
N PHE A 148 1.57 -9.43 -14.80
CA PHE A 148 2.45 -8.54 -14.04
C PHE A 148 2.84 -9.15 -12.70
N ILE A 149 1.91 -9.70 -11.93
CA ILE A 149 2.19 -10.34 -10.64
C ILE A 149 3.17 -11.51 -10.84
N ARG A 150 2.95 -12.35 -11.86
CA ARG A 150 3.83 -13.47 -12.18
C ARG A 150 5.25 -13.01 -12.53
N GLU A 151 5.40 -11.94 -13.32
CA GLU A 151 6.70 -11.43 -13.76
C GLU A 151 7.40 -10.63 -12.66
N PHE A 152 6.65 -9.82 -11.93
CA PHE A 152 7.18 -9.02 -10.83
C PHE A 152 7.61 -9.87 -9.64
N GLN A 153 6.98 -11.04 -9.42
CA GLN A 153 7.26 -11.97 -8.32
C GLN A 153 7.30 -11.27 -6.95
N PRO A 154 6.20 -10.67 -6.51
CA PRO A 154 6.11 -10.06 -5.18
C PRO A 154 6.09 -11.14 -4.09
N GLN A 155 6.47 -10.78 -2.87
CA GLN A 155 6.37 -11.64 -1.69
C GLN A 155 5.00 -11.57 -1.01
N MET A 156 4.22 -10.55 -1.34
CA MET A 156 2.85 -10.37 -0.83
C MET A 156 1.95 -9.89 -1.98
N VAL A 157 0.74 -10.42 -2.05
CA VAL A 157 -0.26 -9.98 -3.02
C VAL A 157 -1.57 -9.67 -2.29
N GLY A 158 -2.08 -8.47 -2.47
CA GLY A 158 -3.38 -8.06 -1.95
C GLY A 158 -4.41 -7.96 -3.07
N ILE A 159 -5.28 -8.95 -3.20
CA ILE A 159 -6.38 -8.97 -4.15
C ILE A 159 -7.70 -8.94 -3.39
N GLY A 160 -8.66 -8.20 -3.87
CA GLY A 160 -10.02 -8.16 -3.30
C GLY A 160 -10.99 -7.50 -4.27
N PRO A 161 -12.31 -7.72 -4.08
CA PRO A 161 -13.30 -7.12 -4.94
C PRO A 161 -13.32 -5.59 -4.77
N PHE A 162 -13.62 -4.88 -5.85
CA PHE A 162 -13.91 -3.45 -5.77
C PHE A 162 -15.20 -3.24 -4.97
N ILE A 163 -15.15 -2.31 -4.02
CA ILE A 163 -16.31 -1.88 -3.24
C ILE A 163 -16.52 -0.39 -3.45
N PRO A 164 -17.65 0.03 -4.10
CA PRO A 164 -17.92 1.44 -4.32
C PRO A 164 -18.15 2.18 -3.00
N HIS A 165 -17.66 3.41 -2.91
CA HIS A 165 -17.88 4.26 -1.75
C HIS A 165 -18.64 5.52 -2.15
N HIS A 166 -19.67 5.88 -1.37
CA HIS A 166 -20.61 6.98 -1.68
C HIS A 166 -19.92 8.35 -1.88
N ASP A 167 -18.76 8.58 -1.27
CA ASP A 167 -17.99 9.83 -1.40
C ASP A 167 -16.95 9.80 -2.55
N THR A 168 -17.07 8.86 -3.47
CA THR A 168 -16.16 8.77 -4.62
C THR A 168 -16.90 8.98 -5.94
N ARG A 169 -16.16 9.31 -6.99
CA ARG A 169 -16.70 9.37 -8.36
C ARG A 169 -17.18 8.02 -8.88
N PHE A 170 -16.86 6.94 -8.19
CA PHE A 170 -17.23 5.58 -8.55
C PHE A 170 -18.40 5.02 -7.74
N ARG A 171 -19.10 5.87 -6.99
CA ARG A 171 -20.21 5.48 -6.10
C ARG A 171 -21.35 4.71 -6.79
N ASP A 172 -21.57 5.00 -8.07
CA ASP A 172 -22.68 4.40 -8.86
C ASP A 172 -22.22 3.18 -9.69
N PHE A 173 -20.94 2.77 -9.57
CA PHE A 173 -20.45 1.57 -10.23
C PHE A 173 -20.83 0.31 -9.44
N PRO A 174 -21.04 -0.82 -10.12
CA PRO A 174 -21.27 -2.09 -9.44
C PRO A 174 -20.06 -2.50 -8.62
N ALA A 175 -20.27 -3.20 -7.52
CA ALA A 175 -19.20 -3.83 -6.77
C ALA A 175 -18.62 -5.01 -7.55
N GLY A 176 -17.33 -5.27 -7.40
CA GLY A 176 -16.71 -6.52 -7.82
C GLY A 176 -17.26 -7.70 -7.01
N THR A 177 -17.21 -8.90 -7.54
CA THR A 177 -17.71 -10.10 -6.87
C THR A 177 -16.61 -10.86 -6.14
N VAL A 178 -17.00 -11.59 -5.10
CA VAL A 178 -16.09 -12.53 -4.43
C VAL A 178 -15.74 -13.70 -5.35
N GLU A 179 -16.70 -14.13 -6.17
CA GLU A 179 -16.52 -15.21 -7.15
C GLU A 179 -15.40 -14.89 -8.13
N ASP A 180 -15.48 -13.73 -8.81
CA ASP A 180 -14.44 -13.29 -9.73
C ASP A 180 -13.07 -13.08 -9.05
N THR A 181 -13.08 -12.79 -7.74
CA THR A 181 -11.85 -12.58 -6.97
C THR A 181 -11.15 -13.90 -6.61
N LEU A 182 -11.92 -14.99 -6.48
CA LEU A 182 -11.40 -16.31 -6.12
C LEU A 182 -11.02 -17.16 -7.35
N PHE A 183 -11.43 -16.76 -8.54
CA PHE A 183 -11.11 -17.40 -9.81
C PHE A 183 -9.73 -17.02 -10.26
#